data_9c25061e2ad27421aedc5ec9d70e1ca6
#
_entry.id   9c25061e2ad27421aedc5ec9d70e1ca6
#
_cell.length_a   1.000
_cell.length_b   1.000
_cell.length_c   1.000
_cell.angle_alpha   90.00
_cell.angle_beta   90.00
_cell.angle_gamma   90.00
#
_symmetry.space_group_name_H-M   'P 1'
#
loop_
_entity.id
_entity.type
_entity.pdbx_description
1 polymer ?
#
loop_
_entity_poly.entity_id
_entity_poly.type
_entity_poly.pdbx_seq_one_letter_code
_entity_poly.pdbx_strand_id
1 'polypeptide(L)'
;LQAITSNPVTTTTLARIEPEEAEPGWRLHWSTAGHLPPLLITPGRPAEYLFAEPGVPLGVDPEQPRPDHSRHLPPDTTVVFFTDGLVEHPERPVDESLAQLAGLATAYASLPLQEFVQVLADHHPSDGHDDLAILALRTPRL
;
A
#
# COMPACT_ATOMS: atom_id res chain seq x y z
N LEU A 1 -21.71 3.82 11.08
CA LEU A 1 -20.93 2.59 11.05
C LEU A 1 -21.00 1.86 12.37
N GLN A 2 -22.07 1.23 12.66
CA GLN A 2 -22.21 0.55 13.92
C GLN A 2 -22.89 -0.80 13.77
N ALA A 3 -22.18 -1.84 14.13
CA ALA A 3 -22.80 -3.13 14.27
C ALA A 3 -23.53 -3.21 15.59
N ILE A 4 -24.75 -3.64 15.57
CA ILE A 4 -25.57 -3.69 16.76
C ILE A 4 -25.10 -4.79 17.70
N THR A 5 -24.63 -5.89 17.16
CA THR A 5 -24.35 -7.10 17.91
C THR A 5 -22.86 -7.28 18.25
N SER A 6 -21.98 -6.48 17.66
CA SER A 6 -20.56 -6.58 17.93
C SER A 6 -19.88 -5.26 17.60
N ASN A 7 -18.72 -5.04 18.21
CA ASN A 7 -17.90 -3.88 17.89
C ASN A 7 -17.14 -4.15 16.59
N PRO A 8 -17.41 -3.42 15.52
CA PRO A 8 -16.69 -3.63 14.28
C PRO A 8 -15.23 -3.24 14.45
N VAL A 9 -14.35 -4.01 13.80
CA VAL A 9 -12.93 -3.71 13.70
C VAL A 9 -12.64 -3.34 12.26
N THR A 10 -12.04 -2.19 12.05
CA THR A 10 -11.72 -1.68 10.72
C THR A 10 -10.23 -1.42 10.62
N THR A 11 -9.64 -1.82 9.50
CA THR A 11 -8.26 -1.47 9.17
C THR A 11 -8.25 -0.35 8.16
N THR A 12 -7.28 0.54 8.26
CA THR A 12 -7.21 1.67 7.34
C THR A 12 -5.79 2.19 7.23
N THR A 13 -5.52 2.88 6.14
CA THR A 13 -4.32 3.68 5.97
C THR A 13 -4.75 5.08 5.53
N LEU A 14 -4.24 6.08 6.23
CA LEU A 14 -4.42 7.48 5.86
C LEU A 14 -3.10 7.98 5.30
N ALA A 15 -3.14 8.60 4.13
CA ALA A 15 -1.94 9.10 3.49
C ALA A 15 -2.14 10.50 2.94
N ARG A 16 -1.06 11.28 2.99
CA ARG A 16 -1.01 12.63 2.41
C ARG A 16 0.28 12.77 1.62
N ILE A 17 0.18 13.32 0.43
CA ILE A 17 1.34 13.59 -0.43
C ILE A 17 1.40 15.08 -0.68
N GLU A 18 2.55 15.67 -0.44
CA GLU A 18 2.75 17.10 -0.63
C GLU A 18 4.12 17.36 -1.25
N PRO A 19 4.31 18.52 -1.92
CA PRO A 19 5.61 18.87 -2.49
C PRO A 19 6.69 18.90 -1.41
N GLU A 20 7.89 18.41 -1.77
CA GLU A 20 9.04 18.49 -0.89
C GLU A 20 9.74 19.81 -1.11
N GLU A 21 10.05 20.53 -0.03
CA GLU A 21 10.70 21.83 -0.13
C GLU A 21 12.22 21.72 -0.30
N ALA A 22 12.84 20.72 0.32
CA ALA A 22 14.29 20.63 0.41
C ALA A 22 14.95 20.05 -0.84
N GLU A 23 14.24 19.26 -1.62
CA GLU A 23 14.79 18.58 -2.79
C GLU A 23 13.67 18.26 -3.79
N PRO A 24 14.01 17.97 -5.06
CA PRO A 24 12.98 17.64 -6.04
C PRO A 24 12.19 16.42 -5.65
N GLY A 25 10.88 16.48 -5.85
CA GLY A 25 9.98 15.38 -5.56
C GLY A 25 8.89 15.76 -4.60
N TRP A 26 8.42 14.75 -3.89
CA TRP A 26 7.25 14.86 -3.02
C TRP A 26 7.54 14.16 -1.70
N ARG A 27 6.73 14.42 -0.71
CA ARG A 27 6.82 13.71 0.57
C ARG A 27 5.52 13.02 0.88
N LEU A 28 5.62 11.74 1.16
CA LEU A 28 4.50 10.92 1.61
C LEU A 28 4.47 10.93 3.13
N HIS A 29 3.32 11.23 3.68
CA HIS A 29 3.03 11.03 5.10
C HIS A 29 1.95 9.97 5.20
N TRP A 30 2.12 8.99 6.08
CA TRP A 30 1.08 7.97 6.24
C TRP A 30 0.99 7.50 7.68
N SER A 31 -0.19 6.99 7.99
CA SER A 31 -0.49 6.38 9.28
C SER A 31 -1.37 5.17 9.01
N THR A 32 -1.12 4.07 9.69
CA THR A 32 -1.89 2.84 9.50
C THR A 32 -2.57 2.41 10.79
N ALA A 33 -3.71 1.75 10.61
CA ALA A 33 -4.44 1.12 11.70
C ALA A 33 -4.70 -0.33 11.30
N GLY A 34 -3.71 -1.19 11.54
CA GLY A 34 -3.82 -2.62 11.27
C GLY A 34 -3.85 -3.02 9.79
N HIS A 35 -3.51 -2.11 8.90
CA HIS A 35 -3.55 -2.37 7.45
C HIS A 35 -2.18 -2.78 6.93
N LEU A 36 -2.17 -3.45 5.74
CA LEU A 36 -0.92 -3.81 5.07
C LEU A 36 -0.12 -2.57 4.67
N PRO A 37 1.22 -2.66 4.65
CA PRO A 37 2.05 -1.52 4.27
C PRO A 37 1.91 -1.19 2.80
N PRO A 38 2.03 0.12 2.44
CA PRO A 38 2.09 0.50 1.04
C PRO A 38 3.36 -0.04 0.37
N LEU A 39 3.29 -0.23 -0.94
CA LEU A 39 4.42 -0.67 -1.75
C LEU A 39 5.01 0.53 -2.47
N LEU A 40 6.33 0.71 -2.35
CA LEU A 40 7.05 1.82 -2.98
C LEU A 40 7.94 1.30 -4.10
N ILE A 41 7.80 1.90 -5.29
CA ILE A 41 8.61 1.56 -6.44
C ILE A 41 9.38 2.81 -6.87
N THR A 42 10.69 2.81 -6.61
CA THR A 42 11.57 3.90 -6.97
C THR A 42 12.35 3.50 -8.23
N PRO A 43 12.53 4.42 -9.21
CA PRO A 43 13.26 4.07 -10.43
C PRO A 43 14.62 3.46 -10.14
N GLY A 44 14.93 2.35 -10.81
CA GLY A 44 16.23 1.69 -10.70
C GLY A 44 16.45 0.91 -9.42
N ARG A 45 15.44 0.74 -8.59
CA ARG A 45 15.55 0.00 -7.34
C ARG A 45 14.47 -1.07 -7.23
N PRO A 46 14.73 -2.15 -6.47
CA PRO A 46 13.66 -3.10 -6.18
C PRO A 46 12.52 -2.44 -5.41
N ALA A 47 11.31 -2.89 -5.67
CA ALA A 47 10.15 -2.43 -4.91
C ALA A 47 10.30 -2.81 -3.43
N GLU A 48 9.85 -1.92 -2.55
CA GLU A 48 9.93 -2.17 -1.12
C GLU A 48 8.61 -1.82 -0.45
N TYR A 49 8.27 -2.54 0.61
CA TYR A 49 7.14 -2.18 1.44
C TYR A 49 7.56 -1.13 2.47
N LEU A 50 6.72 -0.14 2.66
CA LEU A 50 6.96 0.89 3.66
C LEU A 50 6.48 0.38 5.01
N PHE A 51 7.25 -0.55 5.57
CA PHE A 51 6.96 -1.07 6.90
C PHE A 51 7.12 0.05 7.91
N ALA A 52 6.15 0.12 8.77
CA ALA A 52 6.17 1.01 9.89
C ALA A 52 5.52 0.26 11.04
N GLU A 53 5.77 0.68 12.25
CA GLU A 53 5.06 0.09 13.36
C GLU A 53 3.57 0.39 13.18
N PRO A 54 2.73 -0.62 12.91
CA PRO A 54 1.32 -0.36 12.68
C PRO A 54 0.64 0.02 13.97
N GLY A 55 -0.29 0.97 13.89
CA GLY A 55 -1.21 1.20 14.98
C GLY A 55 -2.21 0.05 15.08
N VAL A 56 -2.91 -0.04 16.19
CA VAL A 56 -3.98 -1.04 16.30
C VAL A 56 -5.12 -0.69 15.34
N PRO A 57 -5.88 -1.69 14.88
CA PRO A 57 -7.03 -1.42 14.03
C PRO A 57 -8.03 -0.47 14.69
N LEU A 58 -8.78 0.26 13.88
CA LEU A 58 -9.82 1.13 14.39
C LEU A 58 -10.88 0.32 15.12
N GLY A 59 -11.37 0.85 16.22
CA GLY A 59 -12.40 0.20 17.03
C GLY A 59 -11.87 -0.74 18.09
N VAL A 60 -10.57 -0.99 18.14
CA VAL A 60 -9.96 -1.85 19.15
C VAL A 60 -9.60 -1.07 20.40
N ASP A 61 -8.89 0.06 20.23
CA ASP A 61 -8.49 0.91 21.35
C ASP A 61 -8.42 2.35 20.87
N PRO A 62 -9.44 3.16 21.17
CA PRO A 62 -9.47 4.55 20.71
C PRO A 62 -8.41 5.43 21.36
N GLU A 63 -7.81 4.99 22.45
CA GLU A 63 -6.77 5.74 23.14
C GLU A 63 -5.37 5.44 22.60
N GLN A 64 -5.23 4.40 21.77
CA GLN A 64 -3.95 4.00 21.23
C GLN A 64 -3.45 5.04 20.22
N PRO A 65 -2.22 5.57 20.40
CA PRO A 65 -1.65 6.49 19.42
C PRO A 65 -1.52 5.84 18.04
N ARG A 66 -1.71 6.65 17.00
CA ARG A 66 -1.47 6.22 15.61
C ARG A 66 -0.14 6.81 15.19
N PRO A 67 0.92 5.98 15.01
CA PRO A 67 2.21 6.52 14.57
C PRO A 67 2.09 7.16 13.19
N ASP A 68 2.74 8.30 13.02
CA ASP A 68 2.86 8.99 11.74
C ASP A 68 4.25 8.71 11.17
N HIS A 69 4.28 8.43 9.87
CA HIS A 69 5.52 8.14 9.17
C HIS A 69 5.64 9.04 7.96
N SER A 70 6.86 9.27 7.51
CA SER A 70 7.05 10.04 6.29
C SER A 70 8.21 9.49 5.47
N ARG A 71 8.13 9.69 4.16
CA ARG A 71 9.16 9.27 3.23
C ARG A 71 9.23 10.25 2.07
N HIS A 72 10.44 10.60 1.68
CA HIS A 72 10.65 11.37 0.46
C HIS A 72 10.35 10.51 -0.77
N LEU A 73 9.61 11.08 -1.72
CA LEU A 73 9.30 10.44 -2.99
C LEU A 73 10.04 11.17 -4.11
N PRO A 74 11.11 10.59 -4.65
CA PRO A 74 11.78 11.19 -5.82
C PRO A 74 10.82 11.30 -7.00
N PRO A 75 11.17 12.03 -8.05
CA PRO A 75 10.38 12.04 -9.28
C PRO A 75 10.23 10.63 -9.86
N ASP A 76 9.13 10.39 -10.56
CA ASP A 76 8.83 9.12 -11.24
C ASP A 76 8.76 7.92 -10.30
N THR A 77 8.32 8.15 -9.07
CA THR A 77 8.19 7.12 -8.05
C THR A 77 6.72 6.74 -7.87
N THR A 78 6.46 5.45 -7.73
CA THR A 78 5.10 4.93 -7.60
C THR A 78 4.85 4.42 -6.19
N VAL A 79 3.72 4.78 -5.63
CA VAL A 79 3.24 4.25 -4.34
C VAL A 79 1.95 3.49 -4.61
N VAL A 80 1.85 2.26 -4.09
CA VAL A 80 0.67 1.42 -4.28
C VAL A 80 0.05 1.11 -2.93
N PHE A 81 -1.23 1.44 -2.81
CA PHE A 81 -2.07 1.02 -1.69
C PHE A 81 -3.00 -0.07 -2.20
N PHE A 82 -3.21 -1.10 -1.41
CA PHE A 82 -4.02 -2.23 -1.86
C PHE A 82 -4.72 -2.90 -0.70
N THR A 83 -5.81 -3.59 -1.01
CA THR A 83 -6.55 -4.37 -0.02
C THR A 83 -6.02 -5.81 0.03
N ASP A 84 -6.38 -6.52 1.11
CA ASP A 84 -5.90 -7.86 1.37
C ASP A 84 -6.18 -8.83 0.22
N GLY A 85 -7.25 -8.60 -0.55
CA GLY A 85 -7.59 -9.46 -1.68
C GLY A 85 -6.48 -9.62 -2.71
N LEU A 86 -5.54 -8.67 -2.76
CA LEU A 86 -4.42 -8.77 -3.71
C LEU A 86 -3.40 -9.81 -3.29
N VAL A 87 -3.26 -10.11 -2.02
CA VAL A 87 -2.21 -10.98 -1.49
C VAL A 87 -2.71 -12.19 -0.72
N GLU A 88 -3.99 -12.22 -0.34
CA GLU A 88 -4.54 -13.38 0.35
C GLU A 88 -4.78 -14.54 -0.61
N HIS A 89 -4.27 -15.71 -0.24
CA HIS A 89 -4.43 -16.93 -1.01
C HIS A 89 -4.61 -18.09 -0.03
N PRO A 90 -5.62 -18.99 -0.27
CA PRO A 90 -5.89 -20.09 0.65
C PRO A 90 -4.70 -21.03 0.86
N GLU A 91 -3.84 -21.17 -0.14
CA GLU A 91 -2.76 -22.15 -0.12
C GLU A 91 -1.37 -21.52 -0.06
N ARG A 92 -1.28 -20.21 0.18
CA ARG A 92 0.00 -19.50 0.16
C ARG A 92 0.10 -18.55 1.35
N PRO A 93 1.22 -18.57 2.08
CA PRO A 93 1.44 -17.60 3.15
C PRO A 93 1.45 -16.17 2.63
N VAL A 94 0.98 -15.23 3.44
CA VAL A 94 0.94 -13.82 3.06
C VAL A 94 2.35 -13.29 2.73
N ASP A 95 3.36 -13.70 3.49
CA ASP A 95 4.74 -13.26 3.24
C ASP A 95 5.21 -13.63 1.83
N GLU A 96 4.87 -14.82 1.36
CA GLU A 96 5.22 -15.25 0.01
C GLU A 96 4.47 -14.44 -1.03
N SER A 97 3.19 -14.18 -0.81
CA SER A 97 2.40 -13.36 -1.72
C SER A 97 2.90 -11.92 -1.79
N LEU A 98 3.29 -11.34 -0.65
CA LEU A 98 3.89 -10.01 -0.62
C LEU A 98 5.21 -9.96 -1.39
N ALA A 99 6.05 -10.97 -1.24
CA ALA A 99 7.31 -11.05 -1.98
C ALA A 99 7.07 -11.14 -3.49
N GLN A 100 6.10 -11.93 -3.91
CA GLN A 100 5.75 -12.06 -5.32
C GLN A 100 5.21 -10.75 -5.88
N LEU A 101 4.37 -10.05 -5.12
CA LEU A 101 3.85 -8.77 -5.56
C LEU A 101 4.97 -7.74 -5.74
N ALA A 102 5.91 -7.68 -4.79
CA ALA A 102 7.05 -6.77 -4.90
C ALA A 102 7.92 -7.09 -6.11
N GLY A 103 8.16 -8.38 -6.38
CA GLY A 103 8.91 -8.81 -7.56
C GLY A 103 8.22 -8.41 -8.86
N LEU A 104 6.91 -8.60 -8.93
CA LEU A 104 6.12 -8.23 -10.08
C LEU A 104 6.16 -6.71 -10.30
N ALA A 105 5.98 -5.94 -9.24
CA ALA A 105 6.03 -4.49 -9.31
C ALA A 105 7.39 -3.99 -9.79
N THR A 106 8.46 -4.61 -9.32
CA THR A 106 9.81 -4.28 -9.77
C THR A 106 9.98 -4.53 -11.26
N ALA A 107 9.50 -5.68 -11.73
CA ALA A 107 9.65 -6.08 -13.13
C ALA A 107 8.91 -5.15 -14.09
N TYR A 108 7.78 -4.62 -13.68
CA TYR A 108 6.91 -3.81 -14.54
C TYR A 108 6.88 -2.33 -14.15
N ALA A 109 7.85 -1.89 -13.37
CA ALA A 109 7.88 -0.52 -12.82
C ALA A 109 7.90 0.56 -13.90
N SER A 110 8.42 0.28 -15.09
CA SER A 110 8.56 1.28 -16.15
C SER A 110 7.31 1.43 -17.03
N LEU A 111 6.30 0.60 -16.84
CA LEU A 111 5.06 0.72 -17.60
C LEU A 111 4.32 2.02 -17.23
N PRO A 112 3.53 2.56 -18.18
CA PRO A 112 2.58 3.60 -17.81
C PRO A 112 1.72 3.16 -16.63
N LEU A 113 1.35 4.11 -15.78
CA LEU A 113 0.71 3.78 -14.49
C LEU A 113 -0.53 2.90 -14.65
N GLN A 114 -1.38 3.20 -15.62
CA GLN A 114 -2.61 2.42 -15.82
C GLN A 114 -2.31 0.97 -16.20
N GLU A 115 -1.32 0.76 -17.06
CA GLU A 115 -0.91 -0.59 -17.45
C GLU A 115 -0.25 -1.33 -16.28
N PHE A 116 0.55 -0.61 -15.50
CA PHE A 116 1.18 -1.16 -14.30
C PHE A 116 0.12 -1.68 -13.32
N VAL A 117 -0.90 -0.87 -13.04
CA VAL A 117 -1.98 -1.29 -12.14
C VAL A 117 -2.71 -2.52 -12.68
N GLN A 118 -2.92 -2.57 -13.99
CA GLN A 118 -3.59 -3.73 -14.61
C GLN A 118 -2.77 -5.01 -14.41
N VAL A 119 -1.45 -4.94 -14.56
CA VAL A 119 -0.59 -6.10 -14.31
C VAL A 119 -0.75 -6.58 -12.88
N LEU A 120 -0.75 -5.67 -11.91
CA LEU A 120 -0.93 -6.06 -10.51
C LEU A 120 -2.30 -6.68 -10.27
N ALA A 121 -3.34 -6.10 -10.84
CA ALA A 121 -4.69 -6.60 -10.67
C ALA A 121 -4.86 -7.99 -11.28
N ASP A 122 -4.26 -8.25 -12.42
CA ASP A 122 -4.35 -9.54 -13.09
C ASP A 122 -3.65 -10.65 -12.34
N HIS A 123 -2.75 -10.28 -11.42
CA HIS A 123 -1.99 -11.25 -10.64
C HIS A 123 -2.70 -11.70 -9.36
N HIS A 124 -3.83 -11.10 -9.03
CA HIS A 124 -4.49 -11.45 -7.78
C HIS A 124 -5.03 -12.89 -7.82
N PRO A 125 -5.17 -13.55 -6.64
CA PRO A 125 -5.68 -14.92 -6.60
C PRO A 125 -7.06 -15.02 -7.25
N SER A 126 -7.28 -16.08 -8.00
CA SER A 126 -8.44 -16.22 -8.87
C SER A 126 -9.69 -16.77 -8.17
N ASP A 127 -9.64 -16.99 -6.85
CA ASP A 127 -10.79 -17.53 -6.15
C ASP A 127 -11.94 -16.53 -5.98
N GLY A 128 -11.64 -15.24 -6.14
CA GLY A 128 -12.66 -14.19 -6.17
C GLY A 128 -13.44 -13.98 -4.89
N HIS A 129 -12.98 -14.52 -3.77
CA HIS A 129 -13.72 -14.41 -2.51
C HIS A 129 -13.58 -13.07 -1.81
N ASP A 130 -12.50 -12.33 -2.05
CA ASP A 130 -12.27 -11.04 -1.44
C ASP A 130 -12.35 -9.93 -2.45
N ASP A 131 -12.88 -8.79 -2.00
CA ASP A 131 -12.88 -7.59 -2.81
C ASP A 131 -11.46 -7.11 -3.03
N LEU A 132 -11.19 -6.64 -4.23
CA LEU A 132 -9.89 -6.11 -4.60
C LEU A 132 -10.00 -4.63 -4.89
N ALA A 133 -9.17 -3.84 -4.23
CA ALA A 133 -8.97 -2.45 -4.58
C ALA A 133 -7.49 -2.13 -4.61
N ILE A 134 -7.07 -1.41 -5.63
CA ILE A 134 -5.70 -0.94 -5.80
C ILE A 134 -5.74 0.54 -6.12
N LEU A 135 -4.96 1.32 -5.40
CA LEU A 135 -4.77 2.73 -5.69
C LEU A 135 -3.28 2.98 -5.87
N ALA A 136 -2.87 3.44 -7.03
CA ALA A 136 -1.48 3.75 -7.31
C ALA A 136 -1.33 5.22 -7.69
N LEU A 137 -0.27 5.83 -7.18
CA LEU A 137 0.08 7.21 -7.46
C LEU A 137 1.53 7.24 -7.95
N ARG A 138 1.80 8.00 -8.98
CA ARG A 138 3.16 8.17 -9.49
C ARG A 138 3.52 9.65 -9.52
N THR A 139 4.65 9.98 -8.90
CA THR A 139 5.13 11.35 -8.91
C THR A 139 5.59 11.75 -10.32
N PRO A 140 5.38 13.01 -10.71
CA PRO A 140 5.80 13.46 -12.04
C PRO A 140 7.30 13.33 -12.27
N ARG A 141 7.65 13.19 -13.52
CA ARG A 141 9.06 13.30 -13.95
C ARG A 141 9.49 14.76 -13.90
N LEU A 142 10.77 14.95 -13.72
CA LEU A 142 11.37 16.28 -13.87
C LEU A 142 11.73 16.56 -15.32
#